data_fda8c6145f064e8ec4feee74ab8744eb
#
_entry.id   fda8c6145f064e8ec4feee74ab8744eb
#
_cell.length_a   1.000
_cell.length_b   1.000
_cell.length_c   1.000
_cell.angle_alpha   90.00
_cell.angle_beta   90.00
_cell.angle_gamma   90.00
#
_symmetry.space_group_name_H-M   'P 1'
#
loop_
_entity.id
_entity.type
_entity.pdbx_description
1 polymer ?
#
loop_
_entity_poly.entity_id
_entity_poly.type
_entity_poly.pdbx_seq_one_letter_code
_entity_poly.pdbx_strand_id
1 'polypeptide(L)'
;MRHEAASRVAGARAERPPRPLARPGAPLLPRPSHLPRPSRLPLMAMALLTALASLAVGCSAPPSRTSELPPNDIIKTAQRKLTETCLTRQGLTPPHPGSRPPSRAEQQRVTRALFGTGRTELSLTLPTGYSVRAHTDGCLAEAQRTLYGDQRRWFRVSTVVNNLKPEAAFRKEPLTEVRTRHHGELAEWRRLRARAVINAKAHLQADPPRAAR
;
A
#
# COMPACT_ATOMS: atom_id res chain seq x y z
N MET A 1 -58.82 9.30 -36.98
CA MET A 1 -58.90 7.92 -36.46
C MET A 1 -57.84 7.77 -35.39
N ARG A 2 -58.33 7.60 -34.19
CA ARG A 2 -57.48 7.52 -32.95
C ARG A 2 -57.08 6.07 -32.75
N HIS A 3 -55.80 5.80 -32.45
CA HIS A 3 -55.39 4.55 -31.84
C HIS A 3 -54.53 4.86 -30.59
N GLU A 4 -55.18 4.75 -29.43
CA GLU A 4 -54.59 4.65 -28.12
C GLU A 4 -53.94 3.26 -28.01
N ALA A 5 -52.65 3.24 -27.70
CA ALA A 5 -51.96 2.03 -27.28
C ALA A 5 -51.57 2.16 -25.79
N ALA A 6 -52.31 1.47 -24.95
CA ALA A 6 -52.10 1.40 -23.51
C ALA A 6 -50.82 0.60 -23.20
N SER A 7 -49.81 1.26 -22.64
CA SER A 7 -48.64 0.61 -22.07
C SER A 7 -48.96 0.06 -20.69
N ARG A 8 -48.98 -1.27 -20.59
CA ARG A 8 -49.02 -2.00 -19.30
C ARG A 8 -47.69 -1.89 -18.61
N VAL A 9 -47.67 -1.23 -17.47
CA VAL A 9 -46.56 -1.23 -16.53
C VAL A 9 -46.53 -2.60 -15.84
N ALA A 10 -45.51 -3.43 -16.18
CA ALA A 10 -45.22 -4.67 -15.47
C ALA A 10 -44.52 -4.34 -14.16
N GLY A 11 -45.14 -4.70 -13.02
CA GLY A 11 -44.62 -4.50 -11.67
C GLY A 11 -43.32 -5.27 -11.45
N ALA A 12 -42.27 -4.56 -11.19
CA ALA A 12 -41.01 -5.12 -10.74
C ALA A 12 -41.18 -5.66 -9.30
N ARG A 13 -41.12 -6.97 -9.20
CA ARG A 13 -41.11 -7.72 -7.94
C ARG A 13 -39.79 -7.43 -7.23
N ALA A 14 -39.82 -6.73 -6.10
CA ALA A 14 -38.67 -6.48 -5.26
C ALA A 14 -38.12 -7.81 -4.69
N GLU A 15 -36.98 -8.25 -5.20
CA GLU A 15 -36.25 -9.38 -4.63
C GLU A 15 -35.66 -8.95 -3.26
N ARG A 16 -36.03 -9.67 -2.23
CA ARG A 16 -35.47 -9.53 -0.88
C ARG A 16 -33.99 -9.92 -0.89
N PRO A 17 -33.10 -9.11 -0.30
CA PRO A 17 -31.70 -9.50 -0.15
C PRO A 17 -31.58 -10.75 0.75
N PRO A 18 -30.62 -11.67 0.46
CA PRO A 18 -30.40 -12.86 1.24
C PRO A 18 -29.93 -12.50 2.66
N ARG A 19 -30.50 -13.21 3.64
CA ARG A 19 -30.11 -13.10 5.05
C ARG A 19 -28.63 -13.48 5.23
N PRO A 20 -27.84 -12.75 6.05
CA PRO A 20 -26.49 -13.15 6.38
C PRO A 20 -26.50 -14.46 7.17
N LEU A 21 -25.76 -15.44 6.65
CA LEU A 21 -25.51 -16.72 7.32
C LEU A 21 -24.75 -16.46 8.64
N ALA A 22 -25.24 -17.08 9.72
CA ALA A 22 -24.63 -17.06 11.03
C ALA A 22 -23.16 -17.50 10.95
N ARG A 23 -22.26 -16.71 11.52
CA ARG A 23 -20.83 -17.04 11.70
C ARG A 23 -20.73 -18.24 12.65
N PRO A 24 -20.05 -19.33 12.27
CA PRO A 24 -19.65 -20.36 13.22
C PRO A 24 -18.58 -19.79 14.16
N GLY A 25 -18.67 -20.17 15.44
CA GLY A 25 -17.88 -19.68 16.54
C GLY A 25 -16.38 -19.79 16.31
N ALA A 26 -15.66 -18.74 16.67
CA ALA A 26 -14.21 -18.69 16.69
C ALA A 26 -13.66 -19.69 17.73
N PRO A 27 -12.64 -20.48 17.41
CA PRO A 27 -11.96 -21.32 18.39
C PRO A 27 -11.16 -20.42 19.36
N LEU A 28 -11.34 -20.67 20.65
CA LEU A 28 -10.58 -20.07 21.75
C LEU A 28 -9.11 -20.47 21.62
N LEU A 29 -8.24 -19.47 21.44
CA LEU A 29 -6.79 -19.66 21.47
C LEU A 29 -6.35 -19.99 22.90
N PRO A 30 -5.49 -21.00 23.13
CA PRO A 30 -4.93 -21.30 24.42
C PRO A 30 -3.97 -20.18 24.86
N ARG A 31 -4.10 -19.76 26.13
CA ARG A 31 -3.21 -18.83 26.83
C ARG A 31 -1.79 -19.43 26.92
N PRO A 32 -0.72 -18.70 26.62
CA PRO A 32 0.62 -19.16 26.91
C PRO A 32 0.90 -19.09 28.43
N SER A 33 1.25 -20.24 28.98
CA SER A 33 1.66 -20.45 30.35
C SER A 33 3.11 -19.99 30.56
N HIS A 34 3.33 -19.24 31.64
CA HIS A 34 4.52 -19.15 32.48
C HIS A 34 5.94 -19.11 31.83
N LEU A 35 6.51 -17.91 31.78
CA LEU A 35 7.95 -17.69 31.71
C LEU A 35 8.59 -17.93 33.10
N PRO A 36 9.68 -18.68 33.20
CA PRO A 36 10.42 -18.80 34.45
C PRO A 36 11.26 -17.54 34.75
N ARG A 37 11.18 -17.07 36.00
CA ARG A 37 11.99 -15.99 36.57
C ARG A 37 13.45 -16.42 36.58
N PRO A 38 14.45 -15.56 36.20
CA PRO A 38 15.84 -15.81 36.46
C PRO A 38 16.15 -15.52 37.94
N SER A 39 16.78 -16.50 38.54
CA SER A 39 17.28 -16.51 39.91
C SER A 39 18.38 -15.46 40.10
N ARG A 40 18.28 -14.75 41.20
CA ARG A 40 19.34 -13.90 41.75
C ARG A 40 20.47 -14.80 42.32
N LEU A 41 21.72 -14.52 42.00
CA LEU A 41 22.88 -14.99 42.73
C LEU A 41 23.90 -13.85 42.91
N PRO A 42 24.78 -13.96 43.91
CA PRO A 42 25.09 -12.84 44.78
C PRO A 42 26.41 -12.12 44.48
N LEU A 43 26.55 -10.97 45.17
CA LEU A 43 27.72 -10.15 45.29
C LEU A 43 28.98 -10.98 45.65
N MET A 44 30.08 -10.74 44.96
CA MET A 44 31.42 -10.78 45.55
C MET A 44 32.11 -9.46 45.21
N ALA A 45 32.42 -8.77 46.30
CA ALA A 45 33.26 -7.60 46.34
C ALA A 45 34.72 -7.99 46.08
N MET A 46 35.44 -7.24 45.28
CA MET A 46 36.87 -7.01 45.49
C MET A 46 37.28 -5.65 44.95
N ALA A 47 37.67 -4.82 45.88
CA ALA A 47 38.36 -3.57 45.67
C ALA A 47 39.78 -3.82 45.14
N LEU A 48 40.29 -2.97 44.27
CA LEU A 48 41.62 -2.36 44.40
C LEU A 48 41.85 -1.26 43.36
N LEU A 49 42.24 -0.13 43.91
CA LEU A 49 42.83 1.06 43.30
C LEU A 49 43.75 0.77 42.10
N THR A 50 43.68 1.60 41.05
CA THR A 50 44.84 2.38 40.58
C THR A 50 44.51 3.30 39.41
N ALA A 51 45.01 4.52 39.54
CA ALA A 51 45.58 5.41 38.52
C ALA A 51 44.63 6.13 37.57
N LEU A 52 44.51 7.43 37.84
CA LEU A 52 44.15 8.51 36.92
C LEU A 52 45.06 8.48 35.67
N ALA A 53 44.45 8.22 34.52
CA ALA A 53 44.98 8.66 33.26
C ALA A 53 43.81 9.32 32.52
N SER A 54 43.78 10.63 32.57
CA SER A 54 42.84 11.49 31.82
C SER A 54 43.22 11.44 30.34
N LEU A 55 42.74 10.43 29.64
CA LEU A 55 42.67 10.46 28.19
C LEU A 55 41.32 11.04 27.83
N ALA A 56 41.32 12.32 27.43
CA ALA A 56 40.23 12.94 26.72
C ALA A 56 40.04 12.21 25.38
N VAL A 57 39.34 11.08 25.43
CA VAL A 57 38.79 10.47 24.24
C VAL A 57 37.65 11.38 23.81
N GLY A 58 37.95 12.28 22.86
CA GLY A 58 36.92 13.02 22.14
C GLY A 58 35.92 12.00 21.62
N CYS A 59 34.69 12.02 22.14
CA CYS A 59 33.56 11.33 21.54
C CYS A 59 33.34 11.95 20.16
N SER A 60 34.10 11.50 19.17
CA SER A 60 33.68 11.63 17.78
C SER A 60 32.45 10.75 17.66
N ALA A 61 31.27 11.38 17.85
CA ALA A 61 30.01 10.74 17.52
C ALA A 61 30.17 10.17 16.11
N PRO A 62 29.93 8.87 15.89
CA PRO A 62 29.96 8.33 14.53
C PRO A 62 29.02 9.18 13.69
N PRO A 63 29.42 9.57 12.46
CA PRO A 63 28.54 10.33 11.59
C PRO A 63 27.21 9.62 11.60
N SER A 64 26.14 10.32 12.01
CA SER A 64 24.77 9.80 12.01
C SER A 64 24.56 9.27 10.62
N ARG A 65 24.58 7.95 10.44
CA ARG A 65 24.17 7.34 9.18
C ARG A 65 22.75 7.81 9.00
N THR A 66 22.56 8.79 8.14
CA THR A 66 21.25 9.19 7.67
C THR A 66 20.62 7.89 7.18
N SER A 67 19.75 7.32 8.00
CA SER A 67 19.17 6.01 7.75
C SER A 67 18.38 6.14 6.46
N GLU A 68 18.99 5.69 5.37
CA GLU A 68 18.31 5.73 4.07
C GLU A 68 17.03 4.92 4.18
N LEU A 69 15.90 5.55 3.88
CA LEU A 69 14.59 4.89 3.94
C LEU A 69 14.61 3.59 3.12
N PRO A 70 13.95 2.52 3.60
CA PRO A 70 13.78 1.31 2.82
C PRO A 70 13.19 1.61 1.44
N PRO A 71 13.57 0.88 0.38
CA PRO A 71 13.11 1.12 -0.99
C PRO A 71 11.58 1.26 -1.13
N ASN A 72 10.83 0.49 -0.36
CA ASN A 72 9.36 0.57 -0.35
C ASN A 72 8.85 1.90 0.18
N ASP A 73 9.49 2.44 1.21
CA ASP A 73 9.06 3.67 1.84
C ASP A 73 9.46 4.89 1.00
N ILE A 74 10.58 4.82 0.28
CA ILE A 74 10.97 5.80 -0.73
C ILE A 74 9.89 5.89 -1.82
N ILE A 75 9.49 4.75 -2.40
CA ILE A 75 8.44 4.71 -3.43
C ILE A 75 7.12 5.25 -2.90
N LYS A 76 6.69 4.81 -1.71
CA LYS A 76 5.42 5.27 -1.09
C LYS A 76 5.42 6.78 -0.83
N THR A 77 6.54 7.31 -0.32
CA THR A 77 6.68 8.74 -0.05
C THR A 77 6.61 9.56 -1.33
N ALA A 78 7.33 9.13 -2.38
CA ALA A 78 7.27 9.80 -3.68
C ALA A 78 5.88 9.68 -4.32
N GLN A 79 5.23 8.52 -4.27
CA GLN A 79 3.88 8.34 -4.79
C GLN A 79 2.88 9.25 -4.09
N ARG A 80 2.94 9.33 -2.75
CA ARG A 80 2.09 10.24 -1.98
C ARG A 80 2.31 11.70 -2.41
N LYS A 81 3.57 12.16 -2.47
CA LYS A 81 3.90 13.53 -2.89
C LYS A 81 3.39 13.85 -4.29
N LEU A 82 3.58 12.96 -5.24
CA LEU A 82 3.08 13.11 -6.62
C LEU A 82 1.55 13.19 -6.66
N THR A 83 0.85 12.34 -5.90
CA THR A 83 -0.61 12.38 -5.84
C THR A 83 -1.13 13.64 -5.13
N GLU A 84 -0.50 14.08 -4.06
CA GLU A 84 -0.83 15.34 -3.36
C GLU A 84 -0.64 16.54 -4.28
N THR A 85 0.47 16.62 -5.00
CA THR A 85 0.74 17.67 -6.00
C THR A 85 -0.32 17.68 -7.10
N CYS A 86 -0.70 16.52 -7.61
CA CYS A 86 -1.75 16.40 -8.63
C CYS A 86 -3.11 16.86 -8.09
N LEU A 87 -3.51 16.47 -6.88
CA LEU A 87 -4.75 16.90 -6.24
C LEU A 87 -4.76 18.43 -6.03
N THR A 88 -3.65 19.00 -5.54
CA THR A 88 -3.53 20.45 -5.34
C THR A 88 -3.66 21.21 -6.66
N ARG A 89 -3.07 20.73 -7.77
CA ARG A 89 -3.26 21.33 -9.10
C ARG A 89 -4.71 21.32 -9.56
N GLN A 90 -5.51 20.37 -9.06
CA GLN A 90 -6.97 20.31 -9.33
C GLN A 90 -7.79 21.12 -8.32
N GLY A 91 -7.16 21.94 -7.46
CA GLY A 91 -7.84 22.75 -6.44
C GLY A 91 -8.43 21.93 -5.29
N LEU A 92 -7.93 20.70 -5.07
CA LEU A 92 -8.38 19.81 -4.01
C LEU A 92 -7.35 19.78 -2.87
N THR A 93 -7.85 19.74 -1.63
CA THR A 93 -6.99 19.59 -0.46
C THR A 93 -6.69 18.13 -0.22
N PRO A 94 -5.41 17.69 -0.27
CA PRO A 94 -5.05 16.34 0.09
C PRO A 94 -5.43 16.03 1.55
N PRO A 95 -5.93 14.81 1.85
CA PRO A 95 -6.23 14.44 3.22
C PRO A 95 -4.94 14.30 4.04
N HIS A 96 -4.87 14.99 5.19
CA HIS A 96 -3.75 14.91 6.12
C HIS A 96 -4.19 14.33 7.46
N PRO A 97 -3.33 13.56 8.15
CA PRO A 97 -3.61 13.13 9.51
C PRO A 97 -3.83 14.34 10.42
N GLY A 98 -4.88 14.31 11.25
CA GLY A 98 -5.21 15.39 12.17
C GLY A 98 -5.99 16.58 11.57
N SER A 99 -6.23 16.62 10.26
CA SER A 99 -7.12 17.60 9.66
C SER A 99 -8.58 17.29 9.97
N ARG A 100 -9.43 18.33 9.94
CA ARG A 100 -10.88 18.17 10.06
C ARG A 100 -11.38 17.18 8.99
N PRO A 101 -12.25 16.22 9.36
CA PRO A 101 -12.84 15.32 8.38
C PRO A 101 -13.51 16.10 7.26
N PRO A 102 -13.20 15.80 5.99
CA PRO A 102 -13.82 16.46 4.85
C PRO A 102 -15.32 16.12 4.77
N SER A 103 -16.11 17.02 4.21
CA SER A 103 -17.50 16.73 3.90
C SER A 103 -17.61 15.55 2.92
N ARG A 104 -18.76 14.87 2.90
CA ARG A 104 -19.00 13.74 1.98
C ARG A 104 -18.79 14.14 0.50
N ALA A 105 -19.23 15.34 0.13
CA ALA A 105 -19.06 15.85 -1.22
C ALA A 105 -17.58 16.10 -1.58
N GLU A 106 -16.82 16.64 -0.64
CA GLU A 106 -15.38 16.86 -0.81
C GLU A 106 -14.62 15.52 -0.89
N GLN A 107 -14.92 14.57 -0.01
CA GLN A 107 -14.35 13.23 -0.06
C GLN A 107 -14.62 12.54 -1.41
N GLN A 108 -15.83 12.67 -1.96
CA GLN A 108 -16.16 12.13 -3.28
C GLN A 108 -15.35 12.80 -4.39
N ARG A 109 -15.18 14.15 -4.35
CA ARG A 109 -14.34 14.86 -5.34
C ARG A 109 -12.89 14.39 -5.28
N VAL A 110 -12.30 14.30 -4.09
CA VAL A 110 -10.93 13.81 -3.89
C VAL A 110 -10.80 12.36 -4.40
N THR A 111 -11.75 11.49 -4.07
CA THR A 111 -11.75 10.09 -4.52
C THR A 111 -11.79 9.99 -6.05
N ARG A 112 -12.64 10.77 -6.72
CA ARG A 112 -12.71 10.81 -8.18
C ARG A 112 -11.40 11.31 -8.80
N ALA A 113 -10.84 12.39 -8.26
CA ALA A 113 -9.57 12.93 -8.75
C ALA A 113 -8.41 11.95 -8.52
N LEU A 114 -8.40 11.25 -7.38
CA LEU A 114 -7.34 10.30 -7.04
C LEU A 114 -7.37 9.06 -7.93
N PHE A 115 -8.52 8.43 -8.07
CA PHE A 115 -8.67 7.17 -8.80
C PHE A 115 -9.08 7.32 -10.26
N GLY A 116 -9.53 8.50 -10.66
CA GLY A 116 -10.09 8.75 -11.98
C GLY A 116 -11.60 8.47 -12.04
N THR A 117 -12.22 8.98 -13.08
CA THR A 117 -13.67 8.80 -13.38
C THR A 117 -13.91 8.45 -14.83
N GLY A 118 -12.87 8.43 -15.63
CA GLY A 118 -12.93 8.08 -17.04
C GLY A 118 -13.23 6.61 -17.27
N ARG A 119 -13.26 6.23 -18.53
CA ARG A 119 -13.46 4.84 -18.92
C ARG A 119 -12.32 3.97 -18.36
N THR A 120 -12.66 2.84 -17.72
CA THR A 120 -11.66 1.88 -17.26
C THR A 120 -10.97 1.27 -18.48
N GLU A 121 -9.66 1.52 -18.62
CA GLU A 121 -8.88 1.03 -19.75
C GLU A 121 -8.05 -0.20 -19.42
N LEU A 122 -7.74 -0.39 -18.13
CA LEU A 122 -6.95 -1.53 -17.66
C LEU A 122 -7.85 -2.53 -16.98
N SER A 123 -7.80 -3.77 -17.45
CA SER A 123 -8.53 -4.89 -16.85
C SER A 123 -7.69 -6.15 -16.93
N LEU A 124 -7.70 -6.95 -15.86
CA LEU A 124 -7.04 -8.24 -15.79
C LEU A 124 -7.95 -9.22 -15.04
N THR A 125 -8.30 -10.34 -15.69
CA THR A 125 -8.99 -11.44 -15.03
C THR A 125 -7.96 -12.38 -14.42
N LEU A 126 -8.11 -12.65 -13.14
CA LEU A 126 -7.25 -13.53 -12.36
C LEU A 126 -7.67 -14.99 -12.51
N PRO A 127 -6.78 -15.96 -12.25
CA PRO A 127 -7.12 -17.39 -12.25
C PRO A 127 -8.25 -17.76 -11.28
N THR A 128 -8.50 -16.94 -10.26
CA THR A 128 -9.61 -17.08 -9.30
C THR A 128 -10.97 -16.66 -9.86
N GLY A 129 -11.03 -16.17 -11.11
CA GLY A 129 -12.24 -15.64 -11.75
C GLY A 129 -12.52 -14.16 -11.47
N TYR A 130 -11.84 -13.55 -10.50
CA TYR A 130 -12.00 -12.11 -10.22
C TYR A 130 -11.33 -11.24 -11.28
N SER A 131 -12.00 -10.16 -11.69
CA SER A 131 -11.42 -9.16 -12.58
C SER A 131 -11.02 -7.91 -11.77
N VAL A 132 -9.74 -7.54 -11.89
CA VAL A 132 -9.21 -6.28 -11.34
C VAL A 132 -9.25 -5.23 -12.45
N ARG A 133 -9.73 -4.03 -12.13
CA ARG A 133 -9.82 -2.92 -13.08
C ARG A 133 -9.18 -1.67 -12.50
N ALA A 134 -8.61 -0.83 -13.35
CA ALA A 134 -8.02 0.44 -12.97
C ALA A 134 -8.31 1.52 -14.02
N HIS A 135 -8.51 2.74 -13.57
CA HIS A 135 -8.56 3.91 -14.45
C HIS A 135 -7.16 4.41 -14.77
N THR A 136 -7.03 5.11 -15.89
CA THR A 136 -5.75 5.67 -16.35
C THR A 136 -5.67 7.19 -16.22
N ASP A 137 -6.76 7.84 -15.79
CA ASP A 137 -6.96 9.29 -15.76
C ASP A 137 -6.84 9.94 -14.38
N GLY A 138 -6.62 9.17 -13.30
CA GLY A 138 -6.51 9.71 -11.94
C GLY A 138 -5.08 10.09 -11.52
N CYS A 139 -4.98 10.88 -10.44
CA CYS A 139 -3.69 11.28 -9.85
C CYS A 139 -2.81 10.10 -9.46
N LEU A 140 -3.41 8.99 -9.00
CA LEU A 140 -2.68 7.76 -8.71
C LEU A 140 -2.08 7.16 -9.99
N ALA A 141 -2.84 7.16 -11.08
CA ALA A 141 -2.37 6.67 -12.38
C ALA A 141 -1.20 7.53 -12.93
N GLU A 142 -1.28 8.87 -12.78
CA GLU A 142 -0.21 9.80 -13.14
C GLU A 142 1.06 9.52 -12.32
N ALA A 143 0.93 9.38 -10.99
CA ALA A 143 2.04 9.06 -10.12
C ALA A 143 2.68 7.70 -10.47
N GLN A 144 1.88 6.69 -10.81
CA GLN A 144 2.38 5.39 -11.24
C GLN A 144 3.14 5.48 -12.57
N ARG A 145 2.66 6.24 -13.55
CA ARG A 145 3.39 6.47 -14.81
C ARG A 145 4.74 7.15 -14.55
N THR A 146 4.77 8.14 -13.69
CA THR A 146 6.00 8.84 -13.33
C THR A 146 7.01 7.90 -12.67
N LEU A 147 6.56 7.06 -11.73
CA LEU A 147 7.46 6.18 -10.97
C LEU A 147 7.89 4.95 -11.77
N TYR A 148 6.96 4.25 -12.40
CA TYR A 148 7.22 2.96 -13.05
C TYR A 148 7.45 3.07 -14.57
N GLY A 149 7.13 4.21 -15.17
CA GLY A 149 7.25 4.49 -16.60
C GLY A 149 6.04 3.98 -17.40
N ASP A 150 5.71 2.72 -17.30
CA ASP A 150 4.61 2.08 -18.04
C ASP A 150 3.52 1.60 -17.06
N GLN A 151 2.41 2.33 -17.00
CA GLN A 151 1.30 2.02 -16.11
C GLN A 151 0.63 0.68 -16.46
N ARG A 152 0.49 0.34 -17.74
CA ARG A 152 -0.14 -0.91 -18.19
C ARG A 152 0.67 -2.12 -17.75
N ARG A 153 1.98 -2.06 -17.96
CA ARG A 153 2.92 -3.12 -17.52
C ARG A 153 2.93 -3.23 -15.99
N TRP A 154 3.03 -2.10 -15.30
CA TRP A 154 2.97 -2.08 -13.84
C TRP A 154 1.66 -2.65 -13.30
N PHE A 155 0.51 -2.23 -13.83
CA PHE A 155 -0.80 -2.75 -13.45
C PHE A 155 -0.85 -4.28 -13.58
N ARG A 156 -0.46 -4.80 -14.76
CA ARG A 156 -0.49 -6.23 -15.03
C ARG A 156 0.36 -7.01 -14.03
N VAL A 157 1.64 -6.68 -13.93
CA VAL A 157 2.57 -7.47 -13.10
C VAL A 157 2.30 -7.30 -11.61
N SER A 158 1.94 -6.10 -11.14
CA SER A 158 1.60 -5.88 -9.74
C SER A 158 0.31 -6.60 -9.33
N THR A 159 -0.69 -6.63 -10.20
CA THR A 159 -1.93 -7.38 -9.98
C THR A 159 -1.64 -8.87 -9.86
N VAL A 160 -0.86 -9.46 -10.76
CA VAL A 160 -0.46 -10.88 -10.67
C VAL A 160 0.31 -11.14 -9.38
N VAL A 161 1.39 -10.40 -9.12
CA VAL A 161 2.27 -10.64 -7.96
C VAL A 161 1.55 -10.48 -6.63
N ASN A 162 0.63 -9.52 -6.51
CA ASN A 162 -0.17 -9.32 -5.30
C ASN A 162 -1.21 -10.43 -5.09
N ASN A 163 -1.54 -11.21 -6.12
CA ASN A 163 -2.55 -12.26 -6.06
C ASN A 163 -1.97 -13.69 -6.10
N LEU A 164 -0.65 -13.88 -5.99
CA LEU A 164 -0.03 -15.21 -5.97
C LEU A 164 -0.50 -16.07 -4.78
N LYS A 165 -0.65 -15.47 -3.59
CA LYS A 165 -1.17 -16.20 -2.42
C LYS A 165 -2.65 -16.60 -2.57
N PRO A 166 -3.56 -15.69 -2.95
CA PRO A 166 -4.93 -16.04 -3.31
C PRO A 166 -5.02 -17.13 -4.39
N GLU A 167 -4.18 -17.08 -5.43
CA GLU A 167 -4.14 -18.10 -6.47
C GLU A 167 -3.71 -19.46 -5.92
N ALA A 168 -2.66 -19.49 -5.10
CA ALA A 168 -2.18 -20.73 -4.46
C ALA A 168 -3.28 -21.37 -3.59
N ALA A 169 -3.98 -20.58 -2.81
CA ALA A 169 -5.10 -21.04 -2.00
C ALA A 169 -6.26 -21.57 -2.86
N PHE A 170 -6.62 -20.86 -3.92
CA PHE A 170 -7.69 -21.26 -4.85
C PHE A 170 -7.38 -22.58 -5.56
N ARG A 171 -6.15 -22.75 -6.04
CA ARG A 171 -5.68 -23.96 -6.73
C ARG A 171 -5.34 -25.10 -5.79
N LYS A 172 -5.26 -24.83 -4.46
CA LYS A 172 -4.75 -25.80 -3.46
C LYS A 172 -3.33 -26.28 -3.79
N GLU A 173 -2.51 -25.39 -4.31
CA GLU A 173 -1.12 -25.62 -4.71
C GLU A 173 -0.15 -24.91 -3.77
N PRO A 174 1.10 -25.40 -3.60
CA PRO A 174 2.14 -24.67 -2.89
C PRO A 174 2.44 -23.32 -3.56
N LEU A 175 2.66 -22.28 -2.75
CA LEU A 175 3.01 -20.94 -3.27
C LEU A 175 4.29 -20.93 -4.11
N THR A 176 5.20 -21.87 -3.87
CA THR A 176 6.42 -22.07 -4.66
C THR A 176 6.13 -22.43 -6.11
N GLU A 177 5.17 -23.32 -6.36
CA GLU A 177 4.76 -23.71 -7.71
C GLU A 177 4.08 -22.54 -8.44
N VAL A 178 3.20 -21.81 -7.75
CA VAL A 178 2.58 -20.63 -8.34
C VAL A 178 3.63 -19.56 -8.67
N ARG A 179 4.64 -19.33 -7.81
CA ARG A 179 5.77 -18.42 -8.11
C ARG A 179 6.60 -18.87 -9.29
N THR A 180 6.82 -20.17 -9.45
CA THR A 180 7.53 -20.73 -10.61
C THR A 180 6.75 -20.49 -11.90
N ARG A 181 5.44 -20.68 -11.87
CA ARG A 181 4.55 -20.38 -13.02
C ARG A 181 4.61 -18.90 -13.42
N HIS A 182 4.66 -17.99 -12.44
CA HIS A 182 4.71 -16.55 -12.64
C HIS A 182 6.11 -15.95 -12.52
N HIS A 183 7.17 -16.72 -12.82
CA HIS A 183 8.55 -16.24 -12.68
C HIS A 183 8.85 -15.01 -13.57
N GLY A 184 8.24 -14.92 -14.75
CA GLY A 184 8.37 -13.80 -15.66
C GLY A 184 7.79 -12.51 -15.11
N GLU A 185 6.55 -12.56 -14.57
CA GLU A 185 5.88 -11.44 -13.92
C GLU A 185 6.64 -10.99 -12.65
N LEU A 186 7.18 -11.92 -11.90
CA LEU A 186 8.01 -11.62 -10.73
C LEU A 186 9.31 -10.90 -11.12
N ALA A 187 9.98 -11.33 -12.21
CA ALA A 187 11.17 -10.68 -12.71
C ALA A 187 10.87 -9.27 -13.21
N GLU A 188 9.80 -9.11 -13.98
CA GLU A 188 9.37 -7.80 -14.49
C GLU A 188 8.95 -6.86 -13.34
N TRP A 189 8.21 -7.35 -12.37
CA TRP A 189 7.82 -6.58 -11.18
C TRP A 189 9.05 -6.05 -10.42
N ARG A 190 10.11 -6.87 -10.26
CA ARG A 190 11.37 -6.43 -9.62
C ARG A 190 12.04 -5.32 -10.43
N ARG A 191 12.10 -5.46 -11.78
CA ARG A 191 12.67 -4.43 -12.66
C ARG A 191 11.93 -3.10 -12.57
N LEU A 192 10.60 -3.13 -12.65
CA LEU A 192 9.80 -1.92 -12.54
C LEU A 192 9.92 -1.26 -11.15
N ARG A 193 10.03 -2.04 -10.09
CA ARG A 193 10.29 -1.50 -8.76
C ARG A 193 11.67 -0.88 -8.61
N ALA A 194 12.72 -1.50 -9.16
CA ALA A 194 14.06 -0.90 -9.18
C ALA A 194 14.05 0.45 -9.89
N ARG A 195 13.38 0.55 -11.03
CA ARG A 195 13.17 1.82 -11.75
C ARG A 195 12.40 2.82 -10.89
N ALA A 196 11.34 2.39 -10.22
CA ALA A 196 10.54 3.27 -9.37
C ALA A 196 11.35 3.83 -8.20
N VAL A 197 12.29 3.10 -7.62
CA VAL A 197 13.21 3.61 -6.58
C VAL A 197 14.07 4.74 -7.12
N ILE A 198 14.65 4.57 -8.32
CA ILE A 198 15.48 5.60 -8.95
C ILE A 198 14.67 6.86 -9.21
N ASN A 199 13.51 6.73 -9.84
CA ASN A 199 12.63 7.85 -10.15
C ASN A 199 12.11 8.53 -8.87
N ALA A 200 11.75 7.75 -7.85
CA ALA A 200 11.30 8.27 -6.56
C ALA A 200 12.37 9.11 -5.85
N LYS A 201 13.62 8.62 -5.83
CA LYS A 201 14.74 9.40 -5.28
C LYS A 201 14.92 10.72 -6.02
N ALA A 202 14.91 10.71 -7.36
CA ALA A 202 15.03 11.91 -8.18
C ALA A 202 13.90 12.92 -7.85
N HIS A 203 12.66 12.48 -7.74
CA HIS A 203 11.53 13.36 -7.40
C HIS A 203 11.61 13.92 -5.97
N LEU A 204 12.07 13.14 -5.01
CA LEU A 204 12.21 13.60 -3.62
C LEU A 204 13.37 14.59 -3.45
N GLN A 205 14.44 14.48 -4.27
CA GLN A 205 15.57 15.39 -4.27
C GLN A 205 15.28 16.71 -4.99
N ALA A 206 14.55 16.64 -6.12
CA ALA A 206 14.21 17.84 -6.91
C ALA A 206 13.29 18.83 -6.17
N ASP A 207 12.55 18.35 -5.18
CA ASP A 207 11.64 19.17 -4.38
C ASP A 207 11.81 18.80 -2.88
N PRO A 208 12.90 19.28 -2.26
CA PRO A 208 13.16 19.00 -0.84
C PRO A 208 12.00 19.55 0.00
N PRO A 209 11.64 18.85 1.10
CA PRO A 209 10.61 19.34 1.99
C PRO A 209 10.96 20.77 2.41
N ARG A 210 10.06 21.73 2.16
CA ARG A 210 10.21 23.08 2.69
C ARG A 210 10.40 22.94 4.19
N ALA A 211 11.60 23.30 4.66
CA ALA A 211 11.86 23.36 6.09
C ALA A 211 10.73 24.19 6.72
N ALA A 212 10.01 23.58 7.67
CA ALA A 212 8.98 24.26 8.42
C ALA A 212 9.62 25.49 9.08
N ARG A 213 9.24 26.68 8.61
CA ARG A 213 9.59 27.95 9.24
C ARG A 213 8.67 28.16 10.42
#